data_d237a414a301a3007a33d3cab79b89d8
#
_entry.id   d237a414a301a3007a33d3cab79b89d8
#
_cell.length_a   1.000
_cell.length_b   1.000
_cell.length_c   1.000
_cell.angle_alpha   90.00
_cell.angle_beta   90.00
_cell.angle_gamma   90.00
#
_symmetry.space_group_name_H-M   'P 1'
#
loop_
_entity.id
_entity.type
_entity.pdbx_description
1 polymer ?
#
loop_
_entity_poly.entity_id
_entity_poly.type
_entity_poly.pdbx_seq_one_letter_code
_entity_poly.pdbx_strand_id
1 'polypeptide(L)'
;MTEEWRDIDGTFGNYQVSNTGYIRSKKKNGWRILNRHENSRGYYRVVIAFPSKKRVFVHREVAKAFVNNPNSYPIVNHLDCDPHNCRADNLEWTTFKGNSEYARNLGRLQRTDAWAIAQTRSLREKMGKAIVGTSIESGEKIYIETLNQCTSLGFQPSCVSNCCNGKRHQTGGYTWKFASEYSQEEISLLKEEWGK
;
A
#
# COMPACT_ATOMS: atom_id res chain seq x y z
N MET A 1 28.62 23.00 -0.19
CA MET A 1 27.43 23.86 -0.08
C MET A 1 27.39 24.38 1.35
N THR A 2 27.30 25.69 1.55
CA THR A 2 27.15 26.30 2.88
C THR A 2 25.80 25.96 3.47
N GLU A 3 25.70 25.70 4.76
CA GLU A 3 24.42 25.40 5.40
C GLU A 3 23.58 26.68 5.52
N GLU A 4 22.36 26.58 4.95
CA GLU A 4 21.35 27.65 4.99
C GLU A 4 20.13 27.17 5.76
N TRP A 5 19.49 28.12 6.51
CA TRP A 5 18.30 27.84 7.30
C TRP A 5 17.14 28.71 6.84
N ARG A 6 15.96 28.07 6.63
CA ARG A 6 14.71 28.75 6.27
C ARG A 6 13.59 28.39 7.24
N ASP A 7 12.66 29.28 7.44
CA ASP A 7 11.51 29.06 8.30
C ASP A 7 10.62 27.98 7.72
N ILE A 8 10.07 27.12 8.59
CA ILE A 8 9.05 26.13 8.20
C ILE A 8 7.70 26.86 8.20
N ASP A 9 6.99 26.80 7.09
CA ASP A 9 5.69 27.44 6.90
C ASP A 9 4.67 27.07 7.98
N GLY A 10 3.93 28.09 8.44
CA GLY A 10 2.91 27.93 9.48
C GLY A 10 3.46 27.71 10.88
N THR A 11 4.77 27.90 11.10
CA THR A 11 5.38 27.81 12.45
C THR A 11 5.73 29.14 13.08
N PHE A 12 5.42 30.25 12.40
CA PHE A 12 5.62 31.62 12.89
C PHE A 12 7.07 31.88 13.37
N GLY A 13 8.06 31.41 12.61
CA GLY A 13 9.49 31.56 12.93
C GLY A 13 9.98 30.76 14.14
N ASN A 14 9.19 29.83 14.66
CA ASN A 14 9.60 28.98 15.79
C ASN A 14 10.41 27.72 15.35
N TYR A 15 10.37 27.35 14.09
CA TYR A 15 11.13 26.25 13.54
C TYR A 15 11.74 26.60 12.20
N GLN A 16 12.95 26.12 11.99
CA GLN A 16 13.68 26.26 10.74
C GLN A 16 14.17 24.90 10.25
N VAL A 17 14.28 24.77 8.94
CA VAL A 17 14.86 23.63 8.25
C VAL A 17 16.12 24.05 7.51
N SER A 18 17.16 23.23 7.50
CA SER A 18 18.38 23.49 6.73
C SER A 18 18.36 22.76 5.38
N ASN A 19 19.11 23.29 4.41
CA ASN A 19 19.37 22.64 3.12
C ASN A 19 20.18 21.33 3.26
N THR A 20 20.73 21.06 4.42
CA THR A 20 21.49 19.83 4.74
C THR A 20 20.65 18.76 5.44
N GLY A 21 19.35 19.01 5.69
CA GLY A 21 18.43 18.00 6.23
C GLY A 21 18.30 17.99 7.74
N TYR A 22 18.45 19.13 8.40
CA TYR A 22 18.20 19.29 9.83
C TYR A 22 17.02 20.22 10.09
N ILE A 23 16.35 20.02 11.22
CA ILE A 23 15.31 20.93 11.72
C ILE A 23 15.73 21.44 13.10
N ARG A 24 15.56 22.73 13.34
CA ARG A 24 15.84 23.38 14.62
C ARG A 24 14.64 24.15 15.16
N SER A 25 14.54 24.23 16.46
CA SER A 25 13.51 25.03 17.17
C SER A 25 14.10 26.19 17.86
N LYS A 26 13.39 27.32 17.85
CA LYS A 26 13.73 28.54 18.60
C LYS A 26 13.53 28.27 20.09
N LYS A 27 14.50 28.68 20.92
CA LYS A 27 14.47 28.59 22.36
C LYS A 27 14.85 29.96 22.94
N LYS A 28 14.61 30.15 24.25
CA LYS A 28 14.96 31.42 24.94
C LYS A 28 16.43 31.82 24.71
N ASN A 29 17.34 30.85 24.66
CA ASN A 29 18.78 31.04 24.54
C ASN A 29 19.33 30.68 23.15
N GLY A 30 18.54 30.81 22.06
CA GLY A 30 18.98 30.55 20.71
C GLY A 30 18.28 29.33 20.03
N TRP A 31 18.96 28.72 19.09
CA TRP A 31 18.42 27.62 18.31
C TRP A 31 18.86 26.28 18.82
N ARG A 32 17.97 25.29 18.83
CA ARG A 32 18.28 23.89 19.18
C ARG A 32 17.89 22.96 18.02
N ILE A 33 18.83 22.15 17.52
CA ILE A 33 18.58 21.09 16.56
C ILE A 33 17.71 20.00 17.22
N LEU A 34 16.71 19.54 16.50
CA LEU A 34 15.78 18.51 16.96
C LEU A 34 16.26 17.12 16.56
N ASN A 35 16.03 16.14 17.44
CA ASN A 35 16.34 14.75 17.14
C ASN A 35 15.47 14.22 16.02
N ARG A 36 16.09 13.57 15.05
CA ARG A 36 15.43 12.87 13.96
C ARG A 36 15.10 11.44 14.41
N HIS A 37 13.89 11.01 14.10
CA HIS A 37 13.43 9.65 14.35
C HIS A 37 13.12 8.98 13.02
N GLU A 38 13.66 7.82 12.79
CA GLU A 38 13.39 7.02 11.60
C GLU A 38 12.03 6.33 11.71
N ASN A 39 11.30 6.25 10.59
CA ASN A 39 10.09 5.43 10.52
C ASN A 39 10.41 4.05 9.94
N SER A 40 9.43 3.14 9.93
CA SER A 40 9.57 1.77 9.39
C SER A 40 9.96 1.69 7.90
N ARG A 41 9.96 2.80 7.19
CA ARG A 41 10.35 2.90 5.77
C ARG A 41 11.69 3.63 5.56
N GLY A 42 12.45 3.91 6.62
CA GLY A 42 13.73 4.59 6.55
C GLY A 42 13.67 6.12 6.50
N TYR A 43 12.50 6.75 6.53
CA TYR A 43 12.41 8.21 6.44
C TYR A 43 12.56 8.89 7.79
N TYR A 44 13.37 9.96 7.83
CA TYR A 44 13.50 10.80 9.02
C TYR A 44 12.27 11.66 9.26
N ARG A 45 11.79 11.66 10.50
CA ARG A 45 10.72 12.49 11.02
C ARG A 45 11.18 13.25 12.24
N VAL A 46 10.59 14.44 12.44
CA VAL A 46 10.77 15.28 13.62
C VAL A 46 9.40 15.65 14.19
N VAL A 47 9.30 15.77 15.50
CA VAL A 47 8.11 16.29 16.17
C VAL A 47 8.27 17.79 16.34
N ILE A 48 7.36 18.57 15.76
CA ILE A 48 7.18 19.99 16.05
C ILE A 48 5.96 20.15 16.97
N ALA A 49 6.06 21.04 17.95
CA ALA A 49 5.04 21.18 19.00
C ALA A 49 4.14 22.41 18.83
N PHE A 50 4.57 23.38 18.03
CA PHE A 50 3.85 24.64 17.84
C PHE A 50 3.63 24.91 16.35
N PRO A 51 2.48 25.49 15.94
CA PRO A 51 1.31 25.86 16.75
C PRO A 51 0.52 24.68 17.28
N SER A 52 0.64 23.52 16.64
CA SER A 52 0.06 22.26 17.08
C SER A 52 1.09 21.13 17.00
N LYS A 53 1.00 20.14 17.88
CA LYS A 53 1.91 18.99 17.88
C LYS A 53 1.69 18.13 16.65
N LYS A 54 2.68 18.02 15.77
CA LYS A 54 2.65 17.17 14.58
C LYS A 54 4.02 16.56 14.27
N ARG A 55 4.00 15.42 13.56
CA ARG A 55 5.20 14.82 13.00
C ARG A 55 5.36 15.27 11.55
N VAL A 56 6.53 15.81 11.23
CA VAL A 56 6.87 16.23 9.87
C VAL A 56 8.00 15.36 9.32
N PHE A 57 7.97 15.09 8.02
CA PHE A 57 9.07 14.43 7.34
C PHE A 57 10.15 15.45 6.97
N VAL A 58 11.39 15.18 7.35
CA VAL A 58 12.52 16.08 7.13
C VAL A 58 12.69 16.43 5.65
N HIS A 59 12.79 15.41 4.78
CA HIS A 59 12.95 15.61 3.33
C HIS A 59 11.83 16.45 2.71
N ARG A 60 10.59 16.35 3.22
CA ARG A 60 9.48 17.17 2.72
C ARG A 60 9.60 18.63 3.13
N GLU A 61 10.02 18.91 4.35
CA GLU A 61 10.23 20.30 4.80
C GLU A 61 11.44 20.92 4.09
N VAL A 62 12.52 20.15 3.85
CA VAL A 62 13.65 20.60 3.02
C VAL A 62 13.19 20.91 1.60
N ALA A 63 12.44 20.00 0.97
CA ALA A 63 11.98 20.19 -0.41
C ALA A 63 11.06 21.42 -0.53
N LYS A 64 10.14 21.64 0.42
CA LYS A 64 9.27 22.83 0.45
C LYS A 64 10.08 24.12 0.56
N ALA A 65 11.14 24.13 1.34
CA ALA A 65 11.91 25.34 1.60
C ALA A 65 12.95 25.63 0.50
N PHE A 66 13.53 24.62 -0.13
CA PHE A 66 14.73 24.78 -0.96
C PHE A 66 14.59 24.28 -2.40
N VAL A 67 13.60 23.42 -2.71
CA VAL A 67 13.45 22.83 -4.05
C VAL A 67 12.24 23.46 -4.74
N ASN A 68 12.47 24.03 -5.92
CA ASN A 68 11.40 24.67 -6.70
C ASN A 68 10.36 23.64 -7.17
N ASN A 69 9.06 23.96 -7.03
CA ASN A 69 7.94 23.09 -7.41
C ASN A 69 6.87 23.84 -8.23
N PRO A 70 7.21 24.32 -9.43
CA PRO A 70 6.29 25.15 -10.23
C PRO A 70 5.03 24.38 -10.66
N ASN A 71 5.12 23.06 -10.77
CA ASN A 71 4.02 22.18 -11.20
C ASN A 71 3.21 21.62 -10.02
N SER A 72 3.50 22.04 -8.79
CA SER A 72 2.82 21.54 -7.57
C SER A 72 2.80 20.01 -7.45
N TYR A 73 3.90 19.35 -7.80
CA TYR A 73 4.01 17.90 -7.69
C TYR A 73 3.92 17.43 -6.23
N PRO A 74 3.23 16.31 -5.97
CA PRO A 74 2.91 15.89 -4.60
C PRO A 74 3.99 15.04 -3.93
N ILE A 75 4.95 14.49 -4.70
CA ILE A 75 5.95 13.53 -4.21
C ILE A 75 7.33 14.16 -4.21
N VAL A 76 8.09 13.87 -3.15
CA VAL A 76 9.53 14.17 -3.08
C VAL A 76 10.29 12.88 -3.29
N ASN A 77 11.15 12.84 -4.31
CA ASN A 77 12.07 11.75 -4.63
C ASN A 77 13.47 12.06 -4.10
N HIS A 78 14.22 11.02 -3.70
CA HIS A 78 15.64 11.09 -3.39
C HIS A 78 16.43 10.63 -4.62
N LEU A 79 17.27 11.48 -5.18
CA LEU A 79 18.00 11.21 -6.41
C LEU A 79 19.00 10.04 -6.27
N ASP A 80 19.60 9.87 -5.10
CA ASP A 80 20.46 8.73 -4.77
C ASP A 80 19.69 7.51 -4.26
N CYS A 81 18.36 7.63 -4.10
CA CYS A 81 17.49 6.64 -3.50
C CYS A 81 17.80 6.30 -2.02
N ASP A 82 18.57 7.08 -1.32
CA ASP A 82 18.79 6.95 0.12
C ASP A 82 17.78 7.84 0.89
N PRO A 83 16.81 7.29 1.62
CA PRO A 83 15.82 8.07 2.36
C PRO A 83 16.44 8.86 3.53
N HIS A 84 17.69 8.55 3.91
CA HIS A 84 18.42 9.28 4.95
C HIS A 84 19.09 10.55 4.43
N ASN A 85 19.40 10.61 3.13
CA ASN A 85 20.02 11.78 2.51
C ASN A 85 19.00 12.86 2.17
N CYS A 86 18.60 13.63 3.18
CA CYS A 86 17.61 14.69 3.06
C CYS A 86 18.21 16.04 2.60
N ARG A 87 19.36 16.06 1.91
CA ARG A 87 19.96 17.30 1.38
C ARG A 87 19.13 17.86 0.22
N ALA A 88 19.02 19.17 0.13
CA ALA A 88 18.22 19.83 -0.89
C ALA A 88 18.68 19.50 -2.33
N ASP A 89 19.98 19.35 -2.55
CA ASP A 89 20.59 18.97 -3.85
C ASP A 89 20.32 17.51 -4.25
N ASN A 90 19.85 16.68 -3.30
CA ASN A 90 19.47 15.30 -3.53
C ASN A 90 17.96 15.09 -3.66
N LEU A 91 17.15 16.14 -3.58
CA LEU A 91 15.70 16.05 -3.59
C LEU A 91 15.10 16.67 -4.83
N GLU A 92 14.08 16.04 -5.38
CA GLU A 92 13.27 16.59 -6.48
C GLU A 92 11.78 16.40 -6.23
N TRP A 93 10.96 17.31 -6.73
CA TRP A 93 9.51 17.13 -6.77
C TRP A 93 9.11 16.35 -7.99
N THR A 94 8.24 15.36 -7.83
CA THR A 94 7.80 14.49 -8.91
C THR A 94 6.35 14.04 -8.73
N THR A 95 5.82 13.32 -9.71
CA THR A 95 4.52 12.66 -9.65
C THR A 95 4.66 11.23 -9.13
N PHE A 96 3.55 10.58 -8.74
CA PHE A 96 3.55 9.15 -8.42
C PHE A 96 4.10 8.29 -9.55
N LYS A 97 3.70 8.62 -10.80
CA LYS A 97 4.16 7.94 -12.01
C LYS A 97 5.67 8.14 -12.20
N GLY A 98 6.15 9.39 -12.14
CA GLY A 98 7.59 9.72 -12.31
C GLY A 98 8.45 9.03 -11.26
N ASN A 99 8.04 9.02 -9.98
CA ASN A 99 8.75 8.32 -8.91
C ASN A 99 8.84 6.80 -9.16
N SER A 100 7.76 6.20 -9.67
CA SER A 100 7.74 4.78 -10.01
C SER A 100 8.60 4.46 -11.23
N GLU A 101 8.61 5.33 -12.24
CA GLU A 101 9.47 5.21 -13.43
C GLU A 101 10.95 5.36 -13.06
N TYR A 102 11.27 6.34 -12.23
CA TYR A 102 12.62 6.53 -11.70
C TYR A 102 13.14 5.28 -10.98
N ALA A 103 12.36 4.74 -10.04
CA ALA A 103 12.71 3.51 -9.33
C ALA A 103 12.86 2.29 -10.26
N ARG A 104 12.06 2.23 -11.34
CA ARG A 104 12.16 1.17 -12.37
C ARG A 104 13.44 1.29 -13.17
N ASN A 105 13.78 2.50 -13.63
CA ASN A 105 14.98 2.76 -14.43
C ASN A 105 16.28 2.45 -13.65
N LEU A 106 16.25 2.62 -12.34
CA LEU A 106 17.34 2.21 -11.45
C LEU A 106 17.36 0.71 -11.10
N GLY A 107 16.48 -0.09 -11.73
CA GLY A 107 16.39 -1.53 -11.46
C GLY A 107 15.81 -1.90 -10.08
N ARG A 108 15.38 -0.94 -9.27
CA ARG A 108 14.82 -1.18 -7.92
C ARG A 108 13.40 -1.75 -7.93
N LEU A 109 12.65 -1.52 -9.00
CA LEU A 109 11.36 -2.15 -9.28
C LEU A 109 11.52 -3.23 -10.37
N GLN A 110 12.60 -3.96 -10.38
CA GLN A 110 12.57 -5.26 -11.01
C GLN A 110 11.56 -6.12 -10.23
N ARG A 111 10.31 -6.03 -10.62
CA ARG A 111 9.42 -7.18 -10.52
C ARG A 111 10.16 -8.26 -11.29
N THR A 112 10.91 -9.09 -10.59
CA THR A 112 11.38 -10.32 -11.20
C THR A 112 10.12 -10.98 -11.75
N ASP A 113 10.15 -11.42 -13.01
CA ASP A 113 9.04 -12.16 -13.60
C ASP A 113 8.58 -13.27 -12.64
N ALA A 114 9.50 -13.83 -11.88
CA ALA A 114 9.25 -14.77 -10.79
C ALA A 114 8.30 -14.22 -9.71
N TRP A 115 8.42 -12.94 -9.26
CA TRP A 115 7.50 -12.37 -8.27
C TRP A 115 6.11 -12.09 -8.87
N ALA A 116 6.05 -11.58 -10.11
CA ALA A 116 4.80 -11.36 -10.82
C ALA A 116 4.09 -12.70 -11.12
N ILE A 117 4.84 -13.71 -11.52
CA ILE A 117 4.35 -15.08 -11.72
C ILE A 117 3.86 -15.68 -10.40
N ALA A 118 4.63 -15.54 -9.32
CA ALA A 118 4.25 -16.04 -7.98
C ALA A 118 2.99 -15.34 -7.44
N GLN A 119 2.86 -14.02 -7.63
CA GLN A 119 1.67 -13.28 -7.21
C GLN A 119 0.44 -13.65 -8.07
N THR A 120 0.61 -13.78 -9.38
CA THR A 120 -0.45 -14.23 -10.29
C THR A 120 -0.84 -15.67 -9.99
N ARG A 121 0.12 -16.55 -9.69
CA ARG A 121 -0.11 -17.93 -9.28
C ARG A 121 -0.86 -18.01 -7.95
N SER A 122 -0.43 -17.23 -6.93
CA SER A 122 -1.12 -17.16 -5.63
C SER A 122 -2.54 -16.60 -5.75
N LEU A 123 -2.78 -15.61 -6.62
CA LEU A 123 -4.12 -15.11 -6.93
C LEU A 123 -4.95 -16.16 -7.67
N ARG A 124 -4.39 -16.86 -8.66
CA ARG A 124 -5.07 -17.98 -9.36
C ARG A 124 -5.39 -19.11 -8.40
N GLU A 125 -4.46 -19.50 -7.53
CA GLU A 125 -4.68 -20.55 -6.52
C GLU A 125 -5.76 -20.17 -5.50
N LYS A 126 -5.87 -18.88 -5.14
CA LYS A 126 -6.92 -18.37 -4.23
C LYS A 126 -8.28 -18.19 -4.92
N MET A 127 -8.29 -17.73 -6.17
CA MET A 127 -9.51 -17.38 -6.92
C MET A 127 -9.96 -18.50 -7.86
N GLY A 128 -9.06 -19.44 -8.17
CA GLY A 128 -9.31 -20.58 -9.05
C GLY A 128 -9.76 -21.86 -8.34
N LYS A 129 -10.05 -21.81 -7.04
CA LYS A 129 -10.60 -22.98 -6.35
C LYS A 129 -12.07 -23.13 -6.69
N ALA A 130 -12.41 -24.28 -7.24
CA ALA A 130 -13.79 -24.66 -7.44
C ALA A 130 -14.50 -24.84 -6.08
N ILE A 131 -15.76 -24.47 -6.04
CA ILE A 131 -16.58 -24.44 -4.84
C ILE A 131 -17.94 -25.11 -5.11
N VAL A 132 -18.55 -25.61 -4.06
CA VAL A 132 -19.90 -26.18 -4.08
C VAL A 132 -20.74 -25.42 -3.07
N GLY A 133 -21.86 -24.86 -3.55
CA GLY A 133 -22.91 -24.28 -2.73
C GLY A 133 -24.01 -25.32 -2.50
N THR A 134 -24.45 -25.49 -1.25
CA THR A 134 -25.60 -26.33 -0.92
C THR A 134 -26.74 -25.44 -0.41
N SER A 135 -27.88 -25.45 -1.08
CA SER A 135 -29.07 -24.72 -0.68
C SER A 135 -29.53 -25.19 0.69
N ILE A 136 -29.81 -24.26 1.59
CA ILE A 136 -30.29 -24.56 2.95
C ILE A 136 -31.75 -25.03 2.91
N GLU A 137 -32.52 -24.53 1.95
CA GLU A 137 -33.93 -24.81 1.81
C GLU A 137 -34.20 -26.14 1.09
N SER A 138 -33.57 -26.36 -0.08
CA SER A 138 -33.82 -27.55 -0.92
C SER A 138 -32.78 -28.67 -0.78
N GLY A 139 -31.60 -28.36 -0.22
CA GLY A 139 -30.47 -29.28 -0.20
C GLY A 139 -29.77 -29.44 -1.56
N GLU A 140 -30.26 -28.74 -2.59
CA GLU A 140 -29.69 -28.78 -3.94
C GLU A 140 -28.29 -28.21 -3.98
N LYS A 141 -27.40 -28.83 -4.76
CA LYS A 141 -26.00 -28.43 -4.86
C LYS A 141 -25.73 -27.70 -6.17
N ILE A 142 -24.97 -26.62 -6.12
CA ILE A 142 -24.49 -25.88 -7.30
C ILE A 142 -22.96 -25.96 -7.32
N TYR A 143 -22.39 -26.19 -8.51
CA TYR A 143 -20.95 -26.23 -8.73
C TYR A 143 -20.47 -24.98 -9.44
N ILE A 144 -19.42 -24.36 -8.94
CA ILE A 144 -18.82 -23.17 -9.51
C ILE A 144 -17.31 -23.37 -9.64
N GLU A 145 -16.79 -23.26 -10.85
CA GLU A 145 -15.35 -23.50 -11.14
C GLU A 145 -14.43 -22.49 -10.49
N THR A 146 -14.87 -21.22 -10.38
CA THR A 146 -14.06 -20.15 -9.82
C THR A 146 -14.89 -19.18 -8.99
N LEU A 147 -14.31 -18.67 -7.92
CA LEU A 147 -14.97 -17.64 -7.07
C LEU A 147 -15.47 -16.42 -7.84
N ASN A 148 -14.87 -16.08 -8.98
CA ASN A 148 -15.31 -14.95 -9.81
C ASN A 148 -16.67 -15.20 -10.46
N GLN A 149 -17.00 -16.43 -10.79
CA GLN A 149 -18.30 -16.80 -11.37
C GLN A 149 -19.47 -16.63 -10.38
N CYS A 150 -19.17 -16.54 -9.07
CA CYS A 150 -20.19 -16.23 -8.05
C CYS A 150 -20.95 -14.94 -8.35
N THR A 151 -20.27 -13.95 -8.93
CA THR A 151 -20.87 -12.63 -9.22
C THR A 151 -21.97 -12.74 -10.28
N SER A 152 -21.81 -13.57 -11.31
CA SER A 152 -22.83 -13.79 -12.34
C SER A 152 -24.07 -14.50 -11.80
N LEU A 153 -23.94 -15.22 -10.69
CA LEU A 153 -25.03 -15.89 -9.98
C LEU A 153 -25.60 -15.06 -8.81
N GLY A 154 -25.20 -13.80 -8.68
CA GLY A 154 -25.70 -12.87 -7.64
C GLY A 154 -25.04 -13.03 -6.28
N PHE A 155 -23.95 -13.82 -6.14
CA PHE A 155 -23.24 -13.98 -4.88
C PHE A 155 -22.00 -13.10 -4.82
N GLN A 156 -21.69 -12.59 -3.63
CA GLN A 156 -20.42 -11.88 -3.42
C GLN A 156 -19.25 -12.86 -3.17
N PRO A 157 -18.18 -12.85 -4.00
CA PRO A 157 -17.06 -13.79 -3.87
C PRO A 157 -16.37 -13.78 -2.51
N SER A 158 -16.26 -12.60 -1.87
CA SER A 158 -15.67 -12.46 -0.54
C SER A 158 -16.50 -13.15 0.56
N CYS A 159 -17.83 -13.08 0.45
CA CYS A 159 -18.74 -13.74 1.40
C CYS A 159 -18.70 -15.27 1.23
N VAL A 160 -18.70 -15.75 -0.02
CA VAL A 160 -18.58 -17.17 -0.35
C VAL A 160 -17.23 -17.72 0.14
N SER A 161 -16.13 -17.03 -0.14
CA SER A 161 -14.80 -17.39 0.35
C SER A 161 -14.73 -17.46 1.88
N ASN A 162 -15.40 -16.55 2.59
CA ASN A 162 -15.48 -16.58 4.06
C ASN A 162 -16.24 -17.81 4.57
N CYS A 163 -17.29 -18.26 3.85
CA CYS A 163 -17.99 -19.49 4.18
C CYS A 163 -17.08 -20.71 3.98
N CYS A 164 -16.43 -20.85 2.83
CA CYS A 164 -15.49 -21.95 2.55
C CYS A 164 -14.32 -22.03 3.57
N ASN A 165 -13.93 -20.89 4.15
CA ASN A 165 -12.85 -20.84 5.15
C ASN A 165 -13.36 -20.92 6.60
N GLY A 166 -14.64 -21.23 6.81
CA GLY A 166 -15.23 -21.39 8.15
C GLY A 166 -15.44 -20.07 8.93
N LYS A 167 -15.20 -18.91 8.31
CA LYS A 167 -15.37 -17.60 8.95
C LYS A 167 -16.83 -17.11 8.94
N ARG A 168 -17.67 -17.75 8.17
CA ARG A 168 -19.10 -17.46 8.03
C ARG A 168 -19.85 -18.77 7.76
N HIS A 169 -21.04 -18.94 8.35
CA HIS A 169 -21.82 -20.17 8.18
C HIS A 169 -22.51 -20.28 6.82
N GLN A 170 -23.06 -19.17 6.31
CA GLN A 170 -23.86 -19.18 5.08
C GLN A 170 -23.86 -17.79 4.41
N THR A 171 -24.16 -17.77 3.10
CA THR A 171 -24.44 -16.53 2.35
C THR A 171 -25.39 -16.82 1.18
N GLY A 172 -26.37 -15.95 0.92
CA GLY A 172 -27.32 -16.06 -0.16
C GLY A 172 -28.22 -17.31 -0.10
N GLY A 173 -28.53 -17.81 1.10
CA GLY A 173 -29.35 -19.03 1.27
C GLY A 173 -28.57 -20.35 1.05
N TYR A 174 -27.24 -20.29 0.91
CA TYR A 174 -26.37 -21.44 0.68
C TYR A 174 -25.29 -21.55 1.75
N THR A 175 -24.93 -22.79 2.09
CA THR A 175 -23.66 -23.15 2.71
C THR A 175 -22.64 -23.43 1.63
N TRP A 176 -21.34 -23.06 1.85
CA TRP A 176 -20.33 -23.13 0.83
C TRP A 176 -19.10 -23.87 1.34
N LYS A 177 -18.58 -24.78 0.49
CA LYS A 177 -17.36 -25.53 0.74
C LYS A 177 -16.48 -25.55 -0.51
N PHE A 178 -15.17 -25.78 -0.34
CA PHE A 178 -14.31 -26.04 -1.49
C PHE A 178 -14.64 -27.38 -2.12
N ALA A 179 -14.60 -27.46 -3.46
CA ALA A 179 -14.84 -28.71 -4.18
C ALA A 179 -13.85 -29.83 -3.79
N SER A 180 -12.67 -29.45 -3.27
CA SER A 180 -11.69 -30.41 -2.72
C SER A 180 -12.16 -31.17 -1.48
N GLU A 181 -13.27 -30.76 -0.86
CA GLU A 181 -13.87 -31.44 0.30
C GLU A 181 -14.89 -32.53 -0.10
N TYR A 182 -15.16 -32.69 -1.40
CA TYR A 182 -16.07 -33.67 -1.98
C TYR A 182 -15.31 -34.78 -2.74
N SER A 183 -15.91 -35.91 -2.92
CA SER A 183 -15.31 -37.00 -3.73
C SER A 183 -15.25 -36.61 -5.21
N GLN A 184 -14.32 -37.24 -5.94
CA GLN A 184 -14.18 -37.05 -7.40
C GLN A 184 -15.45 -37.40 -8.15
N GLU A 185 -16.18 -38.44 -7.70
CA GLU A 185 -17.43 -38.90 -8.27
C GLU A 185 -18.54 -37.86 -8.10
N GLU A 186 -18.70 -37.30 -6.90
CA GLU A 186 -19.66 -36.22 -6.63
C GLU A 186 -19.39 -34.98 -7.48
N ILE A 187 -18.13 -34.60 -7.62
CA ILE A 187 -17.74 -33.44 -8.43
C ILE A 187 -18.00 -33.67 -9.90
N SER A 188 -17.78 -34.90 -10.41
CA SER A 188 -18.06 -35.25 -11.81
C SER A 188 -19.56 -35.17 -12.14
N LEU A 189 -20.42 -35.69 -11.27
CA LEU A 189 -21.87 -35.58 -11.41
C LEU A 189 -22.34 -34.10 -11.39
N LEU A 190 -21.85 -33.32 -10.46
CA LEU A 190 -22.20 -31.87 -10.36
C LEU A 190 -21.76 -31.10 -11.59
N LYS A 191 -20.64 -31.43 -12.21
CA LYS A 191 -20.17 -30.79 -13.45
C LYS A 191 -21.06 -31.15 -14.66
N GLU A 192 -21.55 -32.35 -14.74
CA GLU A 192 -22.45 -32.78 -15.81
C GLU A 192 -23.81 -32.08 -15.70
N GLU A 193 -24.31 -31.86 -14.50
CA GLU A 193 -25.57 -31.17 -14.25
C GLU A 193 -25.47 -29.64 -14.52
N TRP A 194 -24.34 -29.00 -14.21
CA TRP A 194 -24.16 -27.55 -14.32
C TRP A 194 -23.34 -27.09 -15.53
N GLY A 195 -22.79 -27.99 -16.32
CA GLY A 195 -22.01 -27.72 -17.54
C GLY A 195 -22.82 -27.58 -18.82
N LYS A 196 -24.15 -27.49 -18.74
CA LYS A 196 -25.07 -27.35 -19.88
C LYS A 196 -25.55 -25.91 -20.08
#